data_7f3dd525604b4d5dd694f0d0eec29f06
#
_entry.id   7f3dd525604b4d5dd694f0d0eec29f06
#
_cell.length_a   1.000
_cell.length_b   1.000
_cell.length_c   1.000
_cell.angle_alpha   90.00
_cell.angle_beta   90.00
_cell.angle_gamma   90.00
#
_symmetry.space_group_name_H-M   'P 1'
#
loop_
_entity.id
_entity.type
_entity.pdbx_description
1 polymer ?
#
loop_
_entity_poly.entity_id
_entity_poly.type
_entity_poly.pdbx_seq_one_letter_code
_entity_poly.pdbx_strand_id
1 'polypeptide(L)'
;MSLSKKEMMAEIIRCGKDPVYFSNKYAKISHPLHGLIPFDMYQFQEEALRDFKKNRFNIILKARQLGISTTVASYVCWLLLFHRDKNILVVATKLNTAANLVKKSKAIYKNLPSWLKIA
;
A
#
# COMPACT_ATOMS: atom_id res chain seq x y z
N MET A 1 14.87 8.15 15.70
CA MET A 1 14.25 9.40 16.10
C MET A 1 12.77 9.21 16.33
N SER A 2 12.30 9.46 17.54
CA SER A 2 10.88 9.27 17.85
C SER A 2 10.10 10.55 17.56
N LEU A 3 8.92 10.40 17.01
CA LEU A 3 8.01 11.51 16.76
C LEU A 3 7.21 11.82 18.02
N SER A 4 6.89 13.11 18.23
CA SER A 4 5.96 13.48 19.29
C SER A 4 4.55 13.00 18.96
N LYS A 5 3.67 12.93 19.98
CA LYS A 5 2.26 12.58 19.75
C LYS A 5 1.60 13.47 18.70
N LYS A 6 1.89 14.76 18.76
CA LYS A 6 1.32 15.74 17.82
C LYS A 6 1.79 15.47 16.39
N GLU A 7 3.08 15.15 16.23
CA GLU A 7 3.65 14.81 14.93
C GLU A 7 3.08 13.51 14.39
N MET A 8 2.92 12.48 15.24
CA MET A 8 2.30 11.20 14.85
C MET A 8 0.88 11.40 14.37
N MET A 9 0.08 12.21 15.07
CA MET A 9 -1.30 12.49 14.66
C MET A 9 -1.36 13.22 13.32
N ALA A 10 -0.48 14.19 13.10
CA ALA A 10 -0.41 14.92 11.84
C ALA A 10 -0.05 13.97 10.69
N GLU A 11 0.88 13.04 10.92
CA GLU A 11 1.27 12.06 9.92
C GLU A 11 0.13 11.08 9.61
N ILE A 12 -0.61 10.63 10.62
CA ILE A 12 -1.76 9.75 10.43
C ILE A 12 -2.80 10.42 9.55
N ILE A 13 -3.11 11.68 9.82
CA ILE A 13 -4.08 12.44 9.02
C ILE A 13 -3.60 12.60 7.58
N ARG A 14 -2.33 12.93 7.40
CA ARG A 14 -1.75 13.12 6.07
C ARG A 14 -1.74 11.82 5.26
N CYS A 15 -1.34 10.72 5.88
CA CYS A 15 -1.36 9.40 5.24
C CYS A 15 -2.78 8.98 4.86
N GLY A 16 -3.75 9.25 5.73
CA GLY A 16 -5.15 8.91 5.48
C GLY A 16 -5.76 9.65 4.30
N LYS A 17 -5.22 10.80 3.95
CA LYS A 17 -5.71 11.61 2.82
C LYS A 17 -5.04 11.24 1.50
N ASP A 18 -3.82 10.69 1.54
CA ASP A 18 -3.03 10.49 0.35
C ASP A 18 -2.33 9.13 0.37
N PRO A 19 -2.81 8.15 -0.41
CA PRO A 19 -2.17 6.84 -0.49
C PRO A 19 -0.76 6.89 -1.09
N VAL A 20 -0.47 7.87 -1.94
CA VAL A 20 0.87 8.05 -2.51
C VAL A 20 1.87 8.43 -1.41
N TYR A 21 1.50 9.39 -0.57
CA TYR A 21 2.35 9.80 0.55
C TYR A 21 2.61 8.65 1.51
N PHE A 22 1.54 7.91 1.87
CA PHE A 22 1.64 6.74 2.74
C PHE A 22 2.60 5.70 2.15
N SER A 23 2.40 5.37 0.87
CA SER A 23 3.18 4.31 0.22
C SER A 23 4.66 4.69 0.10
N ASN A 24 4.96 5.92 -0.31
CA ASN A 24 6.35 6.35 -0.48
C ASN A 24 7.09 6.47 0.85
N LYS A 25 6.41 6.90 1.90
CA LYS A 25 7.09 7.18 3.17
C LYS A 25 7.12 5.99 4.11
N TYR A 26 6.05 5.21 4.19
CA TYR A 26 5.92 4.18 5.22
C TYR A 26 5.86 2.75 4.71
N ALA A 27 5.39 2.52 3.47
CA ALA A 27 5.33 1.17 2.95
C ALA A 27 6.74 0.67 2.65
N LYS A 28 7.02 -0.57 3.07
CA LYS A 28 8.29 -1.23 2.78
C LYS A 28 8.02 -2.51 2.02
N ILE A 29 8.88 -2.79 1.05
CA ILE A 29 8.77 -3.97 0.22
C ILE A 29 10.01 -4.83 0.34
N SER A 30 9.86 -6.12 0.06
CA SER A 30 10.97 -7.05 0.10
C SER A 30 11.72 -7.03 -1.23
N HIS A 31 13.03 -6.88 -1.15
CA HIS A 31 13.92 -6.93 -2.31
C HIS A 31 14.82 -8.16 -2.19
N PRO A 32 15.01 -8.93 -3.28
CA PRO A 32 15.81 -10.16 -3.20
C PRO A 32 17.25 -9.96 -2.71
N LEU A 33 17.86 -8.82 -3.02
CA LEU A 33 19.25 -8.56 -2.66
C LEU A 33 19.40 -7.67 -1.44
N HIS A 34 18.44 -6.79 -1.16
CA HIS A 34 18.58 -5.75 -0.14
C HIS A 34 17.64 -5.92 1.06
N GLY A 35 16.84 -6.97 1.09
CA GLY A 35 15.86 -7.18 2.15
C GLY A 35 14.72 -6.17 2.09
N LEU A 36 14.32 -5.63 3.22
CA LEU A 36 13.25 -4.64 3.27
C LEU A 36 13.78 -3.26 2.86
N ILE A 37 13.15 -2.67 1.86
CA ILE A 37 13.48 -1.34 1.37
C ILE A 37 12.22 -0.48 1.31
N PRO A 38 12.35 0.86 1.39
CA PRO A 38 11.20 1.73 1.16
C PRO A 38 10.60 1.51 -0.22
N PHE A 39 9.28 1.62 -0.31
CA PHE A 39 8.60 1.51 -1.60
C PHE A 39 8.74 2.84 -2.35
N ASP A 40 9.84 2.96 -3.08
CA ASP A 40 10.12 4.14 -3.91
C ASP A 40 9.43 3.95 -5.26
N MET A 41 8.24 4.51 -5.39
CA MET A 41 7.39 4.27 -6.55
C MET A 41 7.87 5.03 -7.79
N TYR A 42 7.71 4.36 -8.94
CA TYR A 42 7.81 5.04 -10.23
C TYR A 42 6.59 5.94 -10.43
N GLN A 43 6.72 6.89 -11.34
CA GLN A 43 5.64 7.85 -11.61
C GLN A 43 4.33 7.16 -12.01
N PHE A 44 4.40 6.11 -12.83
CA PHE A 44 3.18 5.40 -13.25
C PHE A 44 2.48 4.70 -12.08
N GLN A 45 3.23 4.26 -11.07
CA GLN A 45 2.66 3.65 -9.88
C GLN A 45 1.93 4.70 -9.03
N GLU A 46 2.50 5.89 -8.90
CA GLU A 46 1.86 6.99 -8.19
C GLU A 46 0.57 7.42 -8.90
N GLU A 47 0.61 7.50 -10.23
CA GLU A 47 -0.57 7.82 -11.03
C GLU A 47 -1.67 6.78 -10.85
N ALA A 48 -1.29 5.49 -10.80
CA ALA A 48 -2.26 4.41 -10.56
C ALA A 48 -2.93 4.57 -9.20
N LEU A 49 -2.19 4.89 -8.16
CA LEU A 49 -2.76 5.11 -6.82
C LEU A 49 -3.72 6.29 -6.80
N ARG A 50 -3.38 7.37 -7.47
CA ARG A 50 -4.27 8.54 -7.57
C ARG A 50 -5.54 8.18 -8.32
N ASP A 51 -5.43 7.40 -9.39
CA ASP A 51 -6.59 6.96 -10.16
C ASP A 51 -7.49 6.03 -9.35
N PHE A 52 -6.91 5.12 -8.57
CA PHE A 52 -7.69 4.23 -7.70
C PHE A 52 -8.52 5.01 -6.69
N LYS A 53 -7.95 6.07 -6.14
CA LYS A 53 -8.64 6.91 -5.18
C LYS A 53 -9.72 7.77 -5.84
N LYS A 54 -9.43 8.29 -7.02
CA LYS A 54 -10.31 9.23 -7.73
C LYS A 54 -11.47 8.55 -8.43
N ASN A 55 -11.24 7.38 -9.02
CA ASN A 55 -12.22 6.71 -9.87
C ASN A 55 -12.72 5.44 -9.20
N ARG A 56 -14.03 5.19 -9.33
CA ARG A 56 -14.65 3.98 -8.79
C ARG A 56 -14.20 2.72 -9.50
N PHE A 57 -14.04 2.79 -10.82
CA PHE A 57 -13.64 1.66 -11.64
C PHE A 57 -12.35 2.00 -12.37
N ASN A 58 -11.41 1.06 -12.38
CA ASN A 58 -10.12 1.24 -13.00
C ASN A 58 -9.75 -0.03 -13.77
N ILE A 59 -9.26 0.14 -14.99
CA ILE A 59 -8.72 -0.95 -15.81
C ILE A 59 -7.30 -0.57 -16.18
N ILE A 60 -6.35 -1.45 -15.89
CA ILE A 60 -4.94 -1.22 -16.18
C ILE A 60 -4.42 -2.29 -17.13
N LEU A 61 -3.95 -1.85 -18.30
CA LEU A 61 -3.22 -2.71 -19.21
C LEU A 61 -1.74 -2.53 -18.95
N LYS A 62 -1.06 -3.62 -18.66
CA LYS A 62 0.36 -3.55 -18.30
C LYS A 62 1.10 -4.79 -18.73
N ALA A 63 2.41 -4.65 -18.97
CA ALA A 63 3.32 -5.78 -19.08
C ALA A 63 3.58 -6.36 -17.68
N ARG A 64 4.06 -7.59 -17.63
CA ARG A 64 4.46 -8.21 -16.36
C ARG A 64 5.63 -7.43 -15.73
N GLN A 65 5.76 -7.55 -14.42
CA GLN A 65 6.91 -7.04 -13.64
C GLN A 65 7.03 -5.51 -13.60
N LEU A 66 5.94 -4.79 -13.83
CA LEU A 66 5.92 -3.35 -13.64
C LEU A 66 5.59 -2.91 -12.19
N GLY A 67 5.53 -3.86 -11.28
CA GLY A 67 5.27 -3.53 -9.87
C GLY A 67 3.84 -3.12 -9.56
N ILE A 68 2.90 -3.37 -10.47
CA ILE A 68 1.49 -3.00 -10.24
C ILE A 68 0.88 -3.83 -9.11
N SER A 69 1.25 -5.12 -9.01
CA SER A 69 0.77 -5.96 -7.90
C SER A 69 1.19 -5.39 -6.55
N THR A 70 2.42 -4.90 -6.45
CA THR A 70 2.92 -4.26 -5.22
C THR A 70 2.18 -2.95 -4.96
N THR A 71 1.91 -2.18 -6.01
CA THR A 71 1.14 -0.93 -5.91
C THR A 71 -0.28 -1.21 -5.41
N VAL A 72 -0.94 -2.22 -5.96
CA VAL A 72 -2.28 -2.63 -5.53
C VAL A 72 -2.25 -3.11 -4.08
N ALA A 73 -1.24 -3.89 -3.70
CA ALA A 73 -1.09 -4.37 -2.33
C ALA A 73 -0.95 -3.22 -1.34
N SER A 74 -0.19 -2.18 -1.70
CA SER A 74 -0.05 -0.98 -0.88
C SER A 74 -1.37 -0.23 -0.76
N TYR A 75 -2.13 -0.11 -1.85
CA TYR A 75 -3.44 0.52 -1.84
C TYR A 75 -4.43 -0.23 -0.96
N VAL A 76 -4.44 -1.56 -1.05
CA VAL A 76 -5.29 -2.41 -0.19
C VAL A 76 -4.95 -2.19 1.28
N CYS A 77 -3.68 -2.17 1.62
CA CYS A 77 -3.22 -1.91 2.98
C CYS A 77 -3.69 -0.52 3.45
N TRP A 78 -3.50 0.51 2.63
CA TRP A 78 -3.95 1.86 2.93
C TRP A 78 -5.46 1.93 3.14
N LEU A 79 -6.22 1.30 2.26
CA LEU A 79 -7.68 1.33 2.32
C LEU A 79 -8.20 0.67 3.61
N LEU A 80 -7.64 -0.47 3.98
CA LEU A 80 -8.05 -1.18 5.19
C LEU A 80 -7.59 -0.45 6.47
N LEU A 81 -6.45 0.23 6.40
CA LEU A 81 -5.88 0.91 7.56
C LEU A 81 -6.62 2.22 7.90
N PHE A 82 -6.99 2.99 6.89
CA PHE A 82 -7.56 4.32 7.09
C PHE A 82 -9.06 4.42 6.86
N HIS A 83 -9.71 3.36 6.44
CA HIS A 83 -11.16 3.33 6.22
C HIS A 83 -11.78 2.17 6.98
N ARG A 84 -12.89 2.43 7.65
CA ARG A 84 -13.63 1.40 8.39
C ARG A 84 -14.59 0.67 7.46
N ASP A 85 -14.91 -0.55 7.83
CA ASP A 85 -15.97 -1.36 7.19
C ASP A 85 -15.73 -1.61 5.69
N LYS A 86 -14.46 -1.72 5.30
CA LYS A 86 -14.10 -2.09 3.94
C LYS A 86 -13.76 -3.56 3.87
N ASN A 87 -14.36 -4.22 2.91
CA ASN A 87 -14.06 -5.61 2.56
C ASN A 87 -13.47 -5.64 1.16
N ILE A 88 -12.37 -6.36 0.98
CA ILE A 88 -11.66 -6.40 -0.27
C ILE A 88 -11.58 -7.85 -0.75
N LEU A 89 -12.07 -8.08 -1.97
CA LEU A 89 -12.02 -9.38 -2.62
C LEU A 89 -10.97 -9.36 -3.72
N VAL A 90 -10.04 -10.29 -3.66
CA VAL A 90 -9.02 -10.47 -4.70
C VAL A 90 -9.36 -11.71 -5.49
N VAL A 91 -9.52 -11.53 -6.80
CA VAL A 91 -9.87 -12.63 -7.72
C VAL A 91 -8.76 -12.74 -8.76
N ALA A 92 -8.29 -13.95 -8.99
CA ALA A 92 -7.27 -14.23 -9.98
C ALA A 92 -7.57 -15.60 -10.63
N THR A 93 -6.86 -15.90 -11.71
CA THR A 93 -7.05 -17.20 -12.39
C THR A 93 -6.62 -18.38 -11.53
N LYS A 94 -5.71 -18.15 -10.59
CA LYS A 94 -5.25 -19.16 -9.63
C LYS A 94 -5.33 -18.63 -8.22
N LEU A 95 -5.72 -19.50 -7.28
CA LEU A 95 -5.79 -19.13 -5.86
C LEU A 95 -4.44 -18.64 -5.32
N ASN A 96 -3.34 -19.26 -5.73
CA ASN A 96 -2.01 -18.86 -5.30
C ASN A 96 -1.68 -17.42 -5.67
N THR A 97 -2.10 -16.96 -6.84
CA THR A 97 -1.87 -15.58 -7.29
C THR A 97 -2.62 -14.60 -6.40
N ALA A 98 -3.88 -14.89 -6.09
CA ALA A 98 -4.68 -14.05 -5.19
C ALA A 98 -4.10 -14.05 -3.78
N ALA A 99 -3.71 -15.21 -3.27
CA ALA A 99 -3.11 -15.35 -1.95
C ALA A 99 -1.80 -14.57 -1.83
N ASN A 100 -1.00 -14.56 -2.89
CA ASN A 100 0.27 -13.81 -2.91
C ASN A 100 0.05 -12.31 -2.79
N LEU A 101 -1.00 -11.78 -3.43
CA LEU A 101 -1.33 -10.36 -3.29
C LEU A 101 -1.70 -10.02 -1.85
N VAL A 102 -2.52 -10.85 -1.22
CA VAL A 102 -2.91 -10.68 0.18
C VAL A 102 -1.68 -10.73 1.09
N LYS A 103 -0.76 -11.65 0.83
CA LYS A 103 0.49 -11.74 1.59
C LYS A 103 1.34 -10.49 1.46
N LYS A 104 1.41 -9.89 0.28
CA LYS A 104 2.13 -8.63 0.07
C LYS A 104 1.53 -7.51 0.90
N SER A 105 0.21 -7.40 0.94
CA SER A 105 -0.48 -6.38 1.76
C SER A 105 -0.21 -6.60 3.24
N LYS A 106 -0.26 -7.84 3.71
CA LYS A 106 0.03 -8.17 5.11
C LYS A 106 1.48 -7.84 5.48
N ALA A 107 2.42 -8.09 4.57
CA ALA A 107 3.83 -7.77 4.79
C ALA A 107 4.05 -6.26 4.91
N ILE A 108 3.38 -5.47 4.08
CA ILE A 108 3.45 -4.01 4.17
C ILE A 108 2.91 -3.55 5.53
N TYR A 109 1.76 -4.06 5.95
CA TYR A 109 1.17 -3.71 7.25
C TYR A 109 2.09 -4.09 8.40
N LYS A 110 2.66 -5.29 8.36
CA LYS A 110 3.51 -5.81 9.43
C LYS A 110 4.76 -4.94 9.67
N ASN A 111 5.28 -4.32 8.61
CA ASN A 111 6.50 -3.53 8.68
C ASN A 111 6.25 -2.02 8.84
N LEU A 112 5.01 -1.61 9.10
CA LEU A 112 4.69 -0.23 9.42
C LEU A 112 5.13 0.12 10.84
N PRO A 113 5.38 1.42 11.12
CA PRO A 113 5.61 1.85 12.51
C PRO A 113 4.43 1.48 13.40
N SER A 114 4.71 1.12 14.64
CA SER A 114 3.67 0.66 15.58
C SER A 114 2.56 1.70 15.79
N TRP A 115 2.92 2.98 15.79
CA TRP A 115 1.95 4.06 15.99
C TRP A 115 1.01 4.26 14.80
N LEU A 116 1.37 3.74 13.64
CA LEU A 116 0.54 3.83 12.43
C LEU A 116 -0.40 2.62 12.31
N LYS A 117 -0.12 1.53 12.98
CA LYS A 117 -0.97 0.35 12.95
C LYS A 117 -2.21 0.55 13.80
N ILE A 118 -3.34 0.05 13.30
CA ILE A 118 -4.58 0.01 14.06
C ILE A 118 -4.64 -1.34 14.80
N ALA A 119 -4.95 -1.27 16.07
CA ALA A 119 -5.10 -2.47 16.87
C ALA A 119 -6.31 -3.30 16.40
#